data_c0bf67dc20452fbf774591ebcb9f90ab
#
_entry.id   c0bf67dc20452fbf774591ebcb9f90ab
#
_cell.length_a   1.000
_cell.length_b   1.000
_cell.length_c   1.000
_cell.angle_alpha   90.00
_cell.angle_beta   90.00
_cell.angle_gamma   90.00
#
_symmetry.space_group_name_H-M   'P 1'
#
loop_
_entity.id
_entity.type
_entity.pdbx_description
1 polymer ?
#
loop_
_entity_poly.entity_id
_entity_poly.type
_entity_poly.pdbx_seq_one_letter_code
_entity_poly.pdbx_strand_id
1 'polypeptide(L)'
;MEKIELLEKLVDVQEMYIELINDFNNLKISFEAFKEVKIGKINNLQNEIEQKDERIEELEKQNAELKKQFEVLQQSIISVEENQ
;
A
#
# COMPACT_ATOMS: atom_id res chain seq x y z
N MET A 1 22.78 -39.29 43.37
CA MET A 1 21.91 -39.58 42.22
C MET A 1 20.87 -38.51 42.01
N GLU A 2 20.14 -38.09 43.01
CA GLU A 2 19.15 -37.03 42.90
C GLU A 2 19.75 -35.69 42.40
N LYS A 3 20.95 -35.35 42.86
CA LYS A 3 21.65 -34.13 42.41
C LYS A 3 22.00 -34.15 40.91
N ILE A 4 22.38 -35.32 40.42
CA ILE A 4 22.72 -35.50 39.01
C ILE A 4 21.46 -35.33 38.16
N GLU A 5 20.35 -35.92 38.56
CA GLU A 5 19.06 -35.79 37.88
C GLU A 5 18.57 -34.34 37.86
N LEU A 6 18.73 -33.62 38.96
CA LEU A 6 18.36 -32.20 39.06
C LEU A 6 19.23 -31.33 38.13
N LEU A 7 20.53 -31.62 38.09
CA LEU A 7 21.45 -30.91 37.19
C LEU A 7 21.11 -31.17 35.73
N GLU A 8 20.78 -32.42 35.38
CA GLU A 8 20.35 -32.76 34.02
C GLU A 8 19.07 -32.01 33.63
N LYS A 9 18.09 -31.97 34.52
CA LYS A 9 16.85 -31.20 34.29
C LYS A 9 17.12 -29.71 34.15
N LEU A 10 18.03 -29.17 34.95
CA LEU A 10 18.41 -27.77 34.85
C LEU A 10 19.03 -27.45 33.52
N VAL A 11 19.93 -28.30 33.01
CA VAL A 11 20.54 -28.14 31.69
C VAL A 11 19.48 -28.20 30.62
N ASP A 12 18.54 -29.15 30.71
CA ASP A 12 17.44 -29.26 29.73
C ASP A 12 16.59 -27.99 29.68
N VAL A 13 16.24 -27.45 30.84
CA VAL A 13 15.48 -26.20 30.94
C VAL A 13 16.25 -25.03 30.36
N GLN A 14 17.54 -24.94 30.62
CA GLN A 14 18.39 -23.88 30.01
C GLN A 14 18.47 -23.99 28.53
N GLU A 15 18.60 -25.20 27.97
CA GLU A 15 18.60 -25.41 26.52
C GLU A 15 17.27 -24.99 25.89
N MET A 16 16.16 -25.37 26.50
CA MET A 16 14.82 -24.97 26.08
C MET A 16 14.65 -23.44 26.09
N TYR A 17 15.17 -22.81 27.12
CA TYR A 17 15.13 -21.35 27.27
C TYR A 17 15.92 -20.67 26.16
N ILE A 18 17.11 -21.16 25.85
CA ILE A 18 17.95 -20.65 24.76
C ILE A 18 17.25 -20.80 23.41
N GLU A 19 16.66 -21.96 23.14
CA GLU A 19 15.91 -22.20 21.92
C GLU A 19 14.74 -21.22 21.79
N LEU A 20 14.01 -21.01 22.88
CA LEU A 20 12.88 -20.08 22.89
C LEU A 20 13.32 -18.65 22.59
N ILE A 21 14.42 -18.21 23.16
CA ILE A 21 14.99 -16.88 22.89
C ILE A 21 15.37 -16.76 21.41
N ASN A 22 16.02 -17.78 20.85
CA ASN A 22 16.42 -17.80 19.46
C ASN A 22 15.21 -17.74 18.53
N ASP A 23 14.18 -18.53 18.82
CA ASP A 23 12.93 -18.54 18.07
C ASP A 23 12.23 -17.18 18.12
N PHE A 24 12.19 -16.57 19.30
CA PHE A 24 11.62 -15.26 19.49
C PHE A 24 12.36 -14.20 18.67
N ASN A 25 13.69 -14.21 18.71
CA ASN A 25 14.51 -13.28 17.95
C ASN A 25 14.31 -13.45 16.43
N ASN A 26 14.26 -14.69 15.97
CA ASN A 26 13.99 -14.99 14.56
C ASN A 26 12.62 -14.50 14.12
N LEU A 27 11.61 -14.72 14.95
CA LEU A 27 10.25 -14.24 14.70
C LEU A 27 10.20 -12.71 14.63
N LYS A 28 10.90 -12.05 15.55
CA LYS A 28 11.00 -10.60 15.58
C LYS A 28 11.61 -10.04 14.29
N ILE A 29 12.72 -10.63 13.85
CA ILE A 29 13.40 -10.24 12.61
C ILE A 29 12.48 -10.44 11.41
N SER A 30 11.80 -11.57 11.32
CA SER A 30 10.85 -11.86 10.25
C SER A 30 9.68 -10.89 10.25
N PHE A 31 9.17 -10.53 11.41
CA PHE A 31 8.08 -9.58 11.56
C PHE A 31 8.51 -8.18 11.11
N GLU A 32 9.69 -7.74 11.50
CA GLU A 32 10.23 -6.44 11.08
C GLU A 32 10.42 -6.36 9.58
N ALA A 33 10.97 -7.42 8.97
CA ALA A 33 11.13 -7.50 7.53
C ALA A 33 9.77 -7.46 6.80
N PHE A 34 8.80 -8.20 7.27
CA PHE A 34 7.43 -8.19 6.75
C PHE A 34 6.81 -6.80 6.83
N LYS A 35 6.98 -6.14 7.96
CA LYS A 35 6.47 -4.78 8.21
C LYS A 35 7.07 -3.78 7.21
N GLU A 36 8.39 -3.82 6.99
CA GLU A 36 9.07 -2.95 6.03
C GLU A 36 8.54 -3.14 4.60
N VAL A 37 8.36 -4.40 4.19
CA VAL A 37 7.81 -4.70 2.87
C VAL A 37 6.39 -4.15 2.72
N LYS A 38 5.57 -4.29 3.74
CA LYS A 38 4.19 -3.76 3.74
C LYS A 38 4.16 -2.24 3.69
N ILE A 39 5.01 -1.57 4.45
CA ILE A 39 5.13 -0.11 4.42
C ILE A 39 5.55 0.37 3.02
N GLY A 40 6.52 -0.31 2.41
CA GLY A 40 6.94 0.00 1.05
C GLY A 40 5.80 -0.12 0.04
N LYS A 41 5.00 -1.19 0.13
CA LYS A 41 3.82 -1.39 -0.74
C LYS A 41 2.77 -0.30 -0.53
N ILE A 42 2.50 0.08 0.71
CA ILE A 42 1.55 1.13 1.04
C ILE A 42 2.01 2.47 0.43
N ASN A 43 3.29 2.81 0.58
CA ASN A 43 3.85 4.03 0.02
C ASN A 43 3.75 4.05 -1.51
N ASN A 44 4.04 2.93 -2.17
CA ASN A 44 3.91 2.81 -3.62
C ASN A 44 2.46 2.98 -4.08
N LEU A 45 1.52 2.38 -3.37
CA LEU A 45 0.09 2.52 -3.67
C LEU A 45 -0.39 3.95 -3.47
N GLN A 46 0.07 4.64 -2.43
CA GLN A 46 -0.24 6.04 -2.21
C GLN A 46 0.25 6.92 -3.35
N ASN A 47 1.47 6.68 -3.83
CA ASN A 47 2.02 7.40 -4.98
C ASN A 47 1.21 7.14 -6.25
N GLU A 48 0.80 5.90 -6.49
CA GLU A 48 -0.07 5.57 -7.62
C GLU A 48 -1.42 6.27 -7.54
N ILE A 49 -2.00 6.34 -6.35
CA ILE A 49 -3.27 7.03 -6.12
C ILE A 49 -3.12 8.51 -6.44
N GLU A 50 -2.06 9.16 -5.96
CA GLU A 50 -1.79 10.57 -6.25
C GLU A 50 -1.67 10.83 -7.75
N GLN A 51 -0.93 9.99 -8.46
CA GLN A 51 -0.77 10.12 -9.91
C GLN A 51 -2.09 9.94 -10.65
N LYS A 52 -2.91 8.99 -10.23
CA LYS A 52 -4.23 8.75 -10.82
C LYS A 52 -5.20 9.90 -10.52
N ASP A 53 -5.15 10.45 -9.33
CA ASP A 53 -5.96 11.61 -8.96
C ASP A 53 -5.61 12.84 -9.81
N GLU A 54 -4.32 13.11 -10.02
CA GLU A 54 -3.86 14.17 -10.90
C GLU A 54 -4.36 13.96 -12.34
N ARG A 55 -4.31 12.71 -12.81
CA ARG A 55 -4.80 12.37 -14.14
C ARG A 55 -6.30 12.55 -14.27
N ILE A 56 -7.05 12.20 -13.24
CA ILE A 56 -8.49 12.39 -13.19
C ILE A 56 -8.83 13.88 -13.25
N GLU A 57 -8.17 14.72 -12.49
CA GLU A 57 -8.36 16.17 -12.51
C GLU A 57 -8.09 16.74 -13.89
N GLU A 58 -7.00 16.31 -14.52
CA GLU A 58 -6.65 16.76 -15.88
C GLU A 58 -7.72 16.36 -16.90
N LEU A 59 -8.20 15.12 -16.82
CA LEU A 59 -9.27 14.62 -17.70
C LEU A 59 -10.59 15.34 -17.46
N GLU A 60 -10.92 15.66 -16.22
CA GLU A 60 -12.12 16.43 -15.90
C GLU A 60 -12.07 17.83 -16.51
N LYS A 61 -10.90 18.49 -16.46
CA LYS A 61 -10.70 19.80 -17.09
C LYS A 61 -10.85 19.71 -18.59
N GLN A 62 -10.23 18.70 -19.21
CA GLN A 62 -10.34 18.48 -20.66
C GLN A 62 -11.78 18.20 -21.08
N ASN A 63 -12.50 17.39 -20.31
CA ASN A 63 -13.90 17.09 -20.58
C ASN A 63 -14.78 18.34 -20.46
N ALA A 64 -14.57 19.16 -19.46
CA ALA A 64 -15.32 20.41 -19.29
C ALA A 64 -15.08 21.36 -20.46
N GLU A 65 -13.83 21.46 -20.94
CA GLU A 65 -13.48 22.30 -22.08
C GLU A 65 -14.09 21.76 -23.38
N LEU A 66 -14.01 20.47 -23.63
CA LEU A 66 -14.63 19.82 -24.78
C LEU A 66 -16.15 20.04 -24.78
N LYS A 67 -16.78 19.96 -23.62
CA LYS A 67 -18.21 20.22 -23.48
C LYS A 67 -18.56 21.67 -23.89
N LYS A 68 -17.77 22.63 -23.44
CA LYS A 68 -17.94 24.04 -23.85
C LYS A 68 -17.80 24.22 -25.32
N GLN A 69 -16.77 23.63 -25.93
CA GLN A 69 -16.55 23.71 -27.39
C GLN A 69 -17.70 23.09 -28.13
N PHE A 70 -18.22 21.95 -27.67
CA PHE A 70 -19.38 21.31 -28.28
C PHE A 70 -20.63 22.18 -28.20
N GLU A 71 -20.89 22.80 -27.07
CA GLU A 71 -22.02 23.72 -26.85
C GLU A 71 -21.93 24.93 -27.78
N VAL A 72 -20.75 25.51 -27.91
CA VAL A 72 -20.51 26.63 -28.83
C VAL A 72 -20.77 26.22 -30.28
N LEU A 73 -20.28 25.05 -30.68
CA LEU A 73 -20.49 24.53 -32.04
C LEU A 73 -21.99 24.27 -32.32
N GLN A 74 -22.70 23.70 -31.36
CA GLN A 74 -24.16 23.49 -31.48
C GLN A 74 -24.89 24.84 -31.68
N GLN A 75 -24.55 25.84 -30.91
CA GLN A 75 -25.14 27.18 -31.03
C GLN A 75 -24.84 27.80 -32.38
N SER A 76 -23.66 27.64 -32.89
CA SER A 76 -23.26 28.10 -34.20
C SER A 76 -24.07 27.43 -35.35
N ILE A 77 -24.30 26.13 -35.22
CA ILE A 77 -25.11 25.37 -36.20
C ILE A 77 -26.57 25.84 -36.14
N ILE A 78 -27.14 26.01 -34.98
CA ILE A 78 -28.51 26.49 -34.79
C ILE A 78 -28.66 27.90 -35.41
N SER A 79 -27.72 28.80 -35.17
CA SER A 79 -27.73 30.15 -35.72
C SER A 79 -27.71 30.14 -37.27
N VAL A 80 -26.91 29.28 -37.86
CA VAL A 80 -26.85 29.14 -39.32
C VAL A 80 -28.19 28.62 -39.86
N GLU A 81 -28.78 27.63 -39.22
CA GLU A 81 -30.09 27.10 -39.64
C GLU A 81 -31.20 28.12 -39.52
N GLU A 82 -31.22 28.94 -38.46
CA GLU A 82 -32.22 29.98 -38.25
C GLU A 82 -32.10 31.11 -39.31
N ASN A 83 -30.92 31.39 -39.81
CA ASN A 83 -30.69 32.42 -40.80
C ASN A 83 -30.95 31.98 -42.22
N GLN A 84 -31.22 30.73 -42.44
CA GLN A 84 -31.62 30.17 -43.72
C GLN A 84 -33.14 30.22 -43.90
#